data_ae615b363f6a0c85d7002a22b8065024
#
_entry.id   ae615b363f6a0c85d7002a22b8065024
#
_cell.length_a   1.000
_cell.length_b   1.000
_cell.length_c   1.000
_cell.angle_alpha   90.00
_cell.angle_beta   90.00
_cell.angle_gamma   90.00
#
_symmetry.space_group_name_H-M   'P 1'
#
loop_
_entity.id
_entity.type
_entity.pdbx_description
1 polymer ?
#
loop_
_entity_poly.entity_id
_entity_poly.type
_entity_poly.pdbx_seq_one_letter_code
_entity_poly.pdbx_strand_id
1 'polypeptide(L)'
;FFLERDDTLPDVLRDRPEDLWLGVIMMNAAAEPREVRILARNEGLERPLGEFRLPGRSLAKLPLLVPRELLVAEDGQELVEFELDSGDDRRKVRLRVREQGQKHRITFQSEIDDSVQYYAVVPPKESSEDPGLILSLHGASVEAQRQAACYRPTDFAVIVAPTNRRPFGFDWEDWGRWDAIEVLDHAGRRFGTDPRRQ
;
A
#
# COMPACT_ATOMS: atom_id res chain seq x y z
N PHE A 1 20.66 1.72 6.84
CA PHE A 1 20.50 1.75 5.39
C PHE A 1 19.18 1.11 4.96
N PHE A 2 18.65 1.53 3.80
CA PHE A 2 17.44 0.96 3.21
C PHE A 2 17.70 -0.45 2.65
N LEU A 3 16.68 -1.30 2.72
CA LEU A 3 16.67 -2.59 2.02
C LEU A 3 15.58 -2.55 0.95
N GLU A 4 15.94 -2.89 -0.28
CA GLU A 4 14.99 -2.91 -1.42
C GLU A 4 14.18 -4.22 -1.52
N ARG A 5 13.87 -4.80 -0.38
CA ARG A 5 13.22 -6.10 -0.32
C ARG A 5 12.00 -6.06 0.60
N ASP A 6 10.94 -6.72 0.15
CA ASP A 6 9.71 -6.91 0.91
C ASP A 6 9.00 -5.61 1.36
N ASP A 7 9.17 -4.53 0.59
CA ASP A 7 8.43 -3.29 0.80
C ASP A 7 6.95 -3.46 0.49
N THR A 8 6.14 -2.68 1.20
CA THR A 8 4.72 -2.50 0.91
C THR A 8 4.53 -1.19 0.15
N LEU A 9 4.33 -1.28 -1.15
CA LEU A 9 4.21 -0.11 -2.04
C LEU A 9 2.83 -0.09 -2.72
N PRO A 10 2.15 1.08 -2.78
CA PRO A 10 0.91 1.28 -3.53
C PRO A 10 1.15 1.37 -5.03
N ASP A 11 0.06 1.38 -5.79
CA ASP A 11 0.03 1.96 -7.13
C ASP A 11 -0.49 3.42 -7.02
N VAL A 12 -0.08 4.30 -7.94
CA VAL A 12 -0.55 5.68 -8.05
C VAL A 12 -1.70 5.72 -9.06
N LEU A 13 -2.85 6.29 -8.69
CA LEU A 13 -3.94 6.55 -9.64
C LEU A 13 -3.74 7.93 -10.26
N ARG A 14 -3.59 7.99 -11.61
CA ARG A 14 -3.30 9.23 -12.35
C ARG A 14 -4.31 10.33 -12.06
N ASP A 15 -5.59 10.01 -12.15
CA ASP A 15 -6.68 10.99 -12.03
C ASP A 15 -7.13 11.22 -10.59
N ARG A 16 -6.48 10.57 -9.62
CA ARG A 16 -6.82 10.68 -8.21
C ARG A 16 -5.58 10.80 -7.33
N PRO A 17 -4.85 11.92 -7.41
CA PRO A 17 -3.69 12.13 -6.57
C PRO A 17 -4.10 12.22 -5.09
N GLU A 18 -3.49 11.40 -4.27
CA GLU A 18 -3.70 11.34 -2.82
C GLU A 18 -2.39 11.03 -2.10
N ASP A 19 -2.35 11.32 -0.81
CA ASP A 19 -1.23 10.91 0.03
C ASP A 19 -1.24 9.39 0.16
N LEU A 20 -0.08 8.74 0.00
CA LEU A 20 0.02 7.29 -0.03
C LEU A 20 0.95 6.76 1.06
N TRP A 21 0.49 5.74 1.76
CA TRP A 21 1.31 5.02 2.71
C TRP A 21 2.29 4.08 2.02
N LEU A 22 3.55 4.11 2.46
CA LEU A 22 4.60 3.17 2.05
C LEU A 22 5.16 2.47 3.28
N GLY A 23 5.30 1.16 3.21
CA GLY A 23 6.05 0.39 4.20
C GLY A 23 7.45 0.09 3.65
N VAL A 24 8.47 0.78 4.14
CA VAL A 24 9.86 0.69 3.65
C VAL A 24 10.77 0.08 4.71
N ILE A 25 11.59 -0.90 4.31
CA ILE A 25 12.45 -1.60 5.26
C ILE A 25 13.78 -0.87 5.40
N MET A 26 14.15 -0.60 6.66
CA MET A 26 15.48 -0.12 7.04
C MET A 26 16.17 -1.07 8.00
N MET A 27 17.50 -1.16 7.89
CA MET A 27 18.36 -1.92 8.78
C MET A 27 19.28 -0.98 9.56
N ASN A 28 19.33 -1.20 10.89
CA ASN A 28 20.37 -0.69 11.74
C ASN A 28 21.34 -1.83 12.08
N ALA A 29 22.51 -1.85 11.42
CA ALA A 29 23.55 -2.86 11.68
C ALA A 29 24.41 -2.54 12.91
N ALA A 30 24.37 -1.30 13.43
CA ALA A 30 25.10 -0.92 14.65
C ALA A 30 24.52 -1.61 15.90
N ALA A 31 25.32 -1.72 16.94
CA ALA A 31 24.86 -2.28 18.21
C ALA A 31 23.92 -1.33 18.96
N GLU A 32 24.09 -0.03 18.80
CA GLU A 32 23.35 1.00 19.49
C GLU A 32 22.13 1.44 18.68
N PRO A 33 21.04 1.87 19.34
CA PRO A 33 19.89 2.48 18.68
C PRO A 33 20.30 3.74 17.89
N ARG A 34 19.61 4.02 16.79
CA ARG A 34 19.82 5.22 15.97
C ARG A 34 18.51 5.94 15.73
N GLU A 35 18.55 7.26 15.83
CA GLU A 35 17.49 8.13 15.35
C GLU A 35 17.72 8.40 13.86
N VAL A 36 16.67 8.25 13.05
CA VAL A 36 16.71 8.43 11.60
C VAL A 36 15.57 9.34 11.18
N ARG A 37 15.92 10.43 10.50
CA ARG A 37 14.95 11.30 9.85
C ARG A 37 14.85 10.94 8.38
N ILE A 38 13.64 10.70 7.88
CA ILE A 38 13.38 10.36 6.48
C ILE A 38 12.79 11.56 5.76
N LEU A 39 13.41 11.92 4.65
CA LEU A 39 12.94 12.93 3.70
C LEU A 39 12.56 12.24 2.39
N ALA A 40 11.55 12.74 1.70
CA ALA A 40 11.26 12.39 0.31
C ALA A 40 11.59 13.56 -0.61
N ARG A 41 12.19 13.29 -1.76
CA ARG A 41 12.62 14.28 -2.76
C ARG A 41 12.14 13.91 -4.15
N ASN A 42 11.57 14.89 -4.86
CA ASN A 42 11.22 14.77 -6.26
C ASN A 42 11.28 16.15 -6.92
N GLU A 43 12.03 16.31 -8.02
CA GLU A 43 12.07 17.51 -8.88
C GLU A 43 12.20 18.86 -8.14
N GLY A 44 13.06 18.91 -7.12
CA GLY A 44 13.28 20.11 -6.31
C GLY A 44 12.30 20.29 -5.13
N LEU A 45 11.31 19.43 -5.01
CA LEU A 45 10.47 19.33 -3.81
C LEU A 45 11.15 18.44 -2.78
N GLU A 46 11.10 18.85 -1.53
CA GLU A 46 11.54 18.05 -0.39
C GLU A 46 10.47 18.07 0.71
N ARG A 47 10.16 16.91 1.25
CA ARG A 47 9.18 16.75 2.33
C ARG A 47 9.70 15.81 3.41
N PRO A 48 9.60 16.20 4.70
CA PRO A 48 9.87 15.29 5.81
C PRO A 48 8.74 14.27 5.92
N LEU A 49 9.10 12.99 6.03
CA LEU A 49 8.14 11.87 6.20
C LEU A 49 8.08 11.37 7.64
N GLY A 50 9.04 11.71 8.48
CA GLY A 50 9.03 11.35 9.89
C GLY A 50 10.43 11.15 10.47
N GLU A 51 10.44 10.95 11.79
CA GLU A 51 11.62 10.61 12.58
C GLU A 51 11.36 9.28 13.30
N PHE A 52 12.32 8.36 13.21
CA PHE A 52 12.16 7.00 13.68
C PHE A 52 13.36 6.58 14.51
N ARG A 53 13.10 5.85 15.60
CA ARG A 53 14.13 5.21 16.39
C ARG A 53 14.28 3.76 15.98
N LEU A 54 15.43 3.40 15.40
CA LEU A 54 15.78 2.05 15.01
C LEU A 54 16.59 1.40 16.14
N PRO A 55 16.09 0.32 16.78
CA PRO A 55 16.89 -0.43 17.75
C PRO A 55 18.21 -0.91 17.13
N GLY A 56 19.22 -1.15 17.97
CA GLY A 56 20.48 -1.71 17.49
C GLY A 56 20.30 -3.13 16.93
N ARG A 57 21.03 -3.47 15.86
CA ARG A 57 21.00 -4.77 15.16
C ARG A 57 19.59 -5.21 14.80
N SER A 58 18.81 -4.31 14.22
CA SER A 58 17.40 -4.52 13.89
C SER A 58 17.08 -4.24 12.45
N LEU A 59 15.97 -4.85 12.01
CA LEU A 59 15.21 -4.48 10.82
C LEU A 59 13.89 -3.86 11.27
N ALA A 60 13.51 -2.76 10.67
CA ALA A 60 12.21 -2.12 10.90
C ALA A 60 11.56 -1.77 9.56
N LYS A 61 10.26 -2.03 9.45
CA LYS A 61 9.45 -1.57 8.32
C LYS A 61 8.79 -0.27 8.74
N LEU A 62 9.24 0.84 8.16
CA LEU A 62 8.82 2.18 8.53
C LEU A 62 7.53 2.56 7.78
N PRO A 63 6.49 3.05 8.47
CA PRO A 63 5.31 3.60 7.85
C PRO A 63 5.59 5.04 7.41
N LEU A 64 5.65 5.25 6.10
CA LEU A 64 5.92 6.55 5.49
C LEU A 64 4.68 7.05 4.75
N LEU A 65 4.10 8.17 5.17
CA LEU A 65 3.04 8.84 4.41
C LEU A 65 3.68 9.82 3.43
N VAL A 66 3.62 9.50 2.16
CA VAL A 66 4.19 10.33 1.08
C VAL A 66 3.11 11.26 0.56
N PRO A 67 3.35 12.60 0.62
CA PRO A 67 2.41 13.59 0.14
C PRO A 67 2.17 13.50 -1.36
N ARG A 68 0.93 13.71 -1.78
CA ARG A 68 0.48 13.61 -3.18
C ARG A 68 1.25 14.50 -4.15
N GLU A 69 1.78 15.63 -3.72
CA GLU A 69 2.56 16.53 -4.56
C GLU A 69 3.88 15.94 -5.06
N LEU A 70 4.38 14.87 -4.40
CA LEU A 70 5.53 14.10 -4.86
C LEU A 70 5.15 12.94 -5.78
N LEU A 71 3.84 12.69 -5.95
CA LEU A 71 3.28 11.51 -6.61
C LEU A 71 2.52 11.87 -7.90
N VAL A 72 2.74 13.06 -8.43
CA VAL A 72 2.11 13.51 -9.67
C VAL A 72 2.69 12.73 -10.85
N ALA A 73 1.82 12.15 -11.67
CA ALA A 73 2.20 11.46 -12.89
C ALA A 73 1.81 12.30 -14.12
N GLU A 74 2.75 12.51 -15.03
CA GLU A 74 2.48 13.14 -16.30
C GLU A 74 1.73 12.21 -17.26
N ASP A 75 1.11 12.77 -18.30
CA ASP A 75 0.43 11.99 -19.32
C ASP A 75 1.37 11.00 -20.00
N GLY A 76 0.94 9.74 -20.07
CA GLY A 76 1.72 8.65 -20.65
C GLY A 76 2.82 8.09 -19.75
N GLN A 77 3.06 8.66 -18.57
CA GLN A 77 4.03 8.15 -17.61
C GLN A 77 3.50 6.89 -16.92
N GLU A 78 4.26 5.80 -16.95
CA GLU A 78 3.89 4.52 -16.33
C GLU A 78 4.41 4.36 -14.89
N LEU A 79 5.40 5.16 -14.50
CA LEU A 79 6.05 5.11 -13.20
C LEU A 79 6.23 6.52 -12.64
N VAL A 80 5.92 6.71 -11.36
CA VAL A 80 6.37 7.85 -10.57
C VAL A 80 7.61 7.42 -9.80
N GLU A 81 8.68 8.22 -9.91
CA GLU A 81 9.94 7.98 -9.20
C GLU A 81 10.23 9.15 -8.26
N PHE A 82 10.68 8.85 -7.04
CA PHE A 82 11.18 9.83 -6.09
C PHE A 82 12.29 9.20 -5.23
N GLU A 83 13.04 10.02 -4.52
CA GLU A 83 14.16 9.59 -3.67
C GLU A 83 13.74 9.68 -2.19
N LEU A 84 14.02 8.63 -1.42
CA LEU A 84 14.05 8.67 0.03
C LEU A 84 15.48 8.93 0.48
N ASP A 85 15.66 9.85 1.43
CA ASP A 85 16.95 10.24 2.01
C ASP A 85 16.89 10.11 3.53
N SER A 86 17.78 9.34 4.11
CA SER A 86 17.94 9.19 5.57
C SER A 86 19.13 9.96 6.13
N GLY A 87 19.78 10.81 5.31
CA GLY A 87 21.03 11.47 5.62
C GLY A 87 22.24 10.62 5.33
N ASP A 88 22.29 9.39 5.80
CA ASP A 88 23.40 8.44 5.59
C ASP A 88 23.22 7.55 4.35
N ASP A 89 21.96 7.41 3.88
CA ASP A 89 21.64 6.51 2.76
C ASP A 89 20.48 7.06 1.95
N ARG A 90 20.49 6.77 0.65
CA ARG A 90 19.48 7.22 -0.30
C ARG A 90 18.94 6.06 -1.11
N ARG A 91 17.66 6.15 -1.41
CA ARG A 91 16.97 5.12 -2.15
C ARG A 91 15.95 5.70 -3.11
N LYS A 92 15.98 5.25 -4.35
CA LYS A 92 14.94 5.54 -5.34
C LYS A 92 13.76 4.60 -5.14
N VAL A 93 12.56 5.18 -5.06
CA VAL A 93 11.30 4.46 -5.01
C VAL A 93 10.58 4.66 -6.33
N ARG A 94 10.03 3.58 -6.87
CA ARG A 94 9.26 3.58 -8.12
C ARG A 94 7.88 3.01 -7.86
N LEU A 95 6.86 3.82 -8.11
CA LEU A 95 5.46 3.42 -8.00
C LEU A 95 4.85 3.33 -9.39
N ARG A 96 4.09 2.28 -9.63
CA ARG A 96 3.37 2.12 -10.89
C ARG A 96 2.20 3.08 -10.96
N VAL A 97 2.04 3.74 -12.11
CA VAL A 97 0.86 4.54 -12.42
C VAL A 97 -0.24 3.63 -12.99
N ARG A 98 -1.45 3.87 -12.57
CA ARG A 98 -2.66 3.18 -13.03
C ARG A 98 -3.71 4.18 -13.45
N GLU A 99 -4.41 3.84 -14.52
CA GLU A 99 -5.59 4.58 -14.94
C GLU A 99 -6.81 4.16 -14.12
N GLN A 100 -7.80 5.04 -14.07
CA GLN A 100 -9.09 4.71 -13.46
C GLN A 100 -9.69 3.46 -14.14
N GLY A 101 -10.21 2.54 -13.35
CA GLY A 101 -10.75 1.26 -13.85
C GLY A 101 -9.71 0.14 -13.99
N GLN A 102 -8.42 0.42 -13.90
CA GLN A 102 -7.40 -0.62 -13.86
C GLN A 102 -7.27 -1.24 -12.47
N LYS A 103 -6.92 -2.53 -12.43
CA LYS A 103 -6.57 -3.21 -11.19
C LYS A 103 -5.33 -2.58 -10.57
N HIS A 104 -5.39 -2.31 -9.26
CA HIS A 104 -4.33 -1.61 -8.56
C HIS A 104 -4.21 -2.06 -7.10
N ARG A 105 -3.15 -1.61 -6.44
CA ARG A 105 -2.92 -1.80 -5.01
C ARG A 105 -3.22 -0.52 -4.25
N ILE A 106 -3.92 -0.68 -3.15
CA ILE A 106 -4.11 0.38 -2.16
C ILE A 106 -3.38 -0.03 -0.89
N THR A 107 -2.58 0.88 -0.37
CA THR A 107 -1.94 0.75 0.94
C THR A 107 -2.70 1.56 1.98
N PHE A 108 -2.62 1.13 3.22
CA PHE A 108 -3.19 1.84 4.37
C PHE A 108 -2.36 1.54 5.62
N GLN A 109 -2.41 2.43 6.59
CA GLN A 109 -1.86 2.17 7.91
C GLN A 109 -2.89 1.38 8.71
N SER A 110 -2.48 0.22 9.22
CA SER A 110 -3.33 -0.66 10.01
C SER A 110 -3.63 -0.06 11.38
N GLU A 111 -4.88 -0.10 11.79
CA GLU A 111 -5.33 0.28 13.14
C GLU A 111 -4.97 -0.79 14.20
N ILE A 112 -4.48 -1.98 13.77
CA ILE A 112 -4.16 -3.09 14.65
C ILE A 112 -2.74 -2.96 15.24
N ASP A 113 -1.77 -2.54 14.41
CA ASP A 113 -0.34 -2.56 14.77
C ASP A 113 0.46 -1.43 14.13
N ASP A 114 -0.19 -0.39 13.60
CA ASP A 114 0.39 0.76 12.91
C ASP A 114 1.27 0.41 11.69
N SER A 115 1.33 -0.85 11.28
CA SER A 115 2.08 -1.25 10.10
C SER A 115 1.37 -0.85 8.82
N VAL A 116 2.14 -0.66 7.74
CA VAL A 116 1.56 -0.44 6.42
C VAL A 116 1.19 -1.77 5.78
N GLN A 117 -0.08 -1.95 5.53
CA GLN A 117 -0.67 -3.08 4.84
C GLN A 117 -1.16 -2.69 3.45
N TYR A 118 -1.52 -3.65 2.60
CA TYR A 118 -2.13 -3.39 1.32
C TYR A 118 -3.19 -4.44 0.96
N TYR A 119 -4.05 -4.07 0.06
CA TYR A 119 -4.94 -5.00 -0.63
C TYR A 119 -4.97 -4.69 -2.13
N ALA A 120 -5.29 -5.70 -2.93
CA ALA A 120 -5.49 -5.54 -4.36
C ALA A 120 -6.95 -5.24 -4.66
N VAL A 121 -7.18 -4.37 -5.65
CA VAL A 121 -8.51 -3.89 -6.06
C VAL A 121 -8.79 -4.27 -7.50
N VAL A 122 -10.00 -4.75 -7.73
CA VAL A 122 -10.63 -4.81 -9.05
C VAL A 122 -11.78 -3.81 -9.04
N PRO A 123 -11.62 -2.64 -9.67
CA PRO A 123 -12.67 -1.64 -9.70
C PRO A 123 -13.85 -2.12 -10.54
N PRO A 124 -15.07 -1.56 -10.36
CA PRO A 124 -16.19 -1.84 -11.24
C PRO A 124 -15.91 -1.32 -12.66
N LYS A 125 -16.63 -1.81 -13.67
CA LYS A 125 -16.50 -1.34 -15.06
C LYS A 125 -16.91 0.11 -15.21
N GLU A 126 -17.98 0.49 -14.52
CA GLU A 126 -18.52 1.84 -14.51
C GLU A 126 -18.60 2.35 -13.07
N SER A 127 -18.49 3.65 -12.91
CA SER A 127 -18.68 4.28 -11.61
C SER A 127 -20.13 4.14 -11.17
N SER A 128 -20.37 3.60 -9.98
CA SER A 128 -21.69 3.49 -9.35
C SER A 128 -21.71 4.36 -8.11
N GLU A 129 -22.85 4.97 -7.83
CA GLU A 129 -23.04 5.76 -6.60
C GLU A 129 -23.04 4.89 -5.34
N ASP A 130 -23.51 3.64 -5.46
CA ASP A 130 -23.55 2.66 -4.36
C ASP A 130 -23.05 1.29 -4.80
N PRO A 131 -21.75 1.12 -5.04
CA PRO A 131 -21.23 -0.19 -5.42
C PRO A 131 -21.34 -1.18 -4.27
N GLY A 132 -21.60 -2.45 -4.59
CA GLY A 132 -21.38 -3.53 -3.63
C GLY A 132 -19.88 -3.72 -3.35
N LEU A 133 -19.52 -4.44 -2.31
CA LEU A 133 -18.15 -4.81 -1.97
C LEU A 133 -18.03 -6.33 -1.87
N ILE A 134 -17.09 -6.90 -2.61
CA ILE A 134 -16.78 -8.33 -2.55
C ILE A 134 -15.39 -8.50 -1.96
N LEU A 135 -15.31 -9.14 -0.81
CA LEU A 135 -14.05 -9.55 -0.19
C LEU A 135 -13.67 -10.93 -0.74
N SER A 136 -12.51 -11.02 -1.40
CA SER A 136 -12.02 -12.25 -1.99
C SER A 136 -10.77 -12.74 -1.27
N LEU A 137 -10.92 -13.82 -0.51
CA LEU A 137 -9.84 -14.45 0.23
C LEU A 137 -9.08 -15.43 -0.66
N HIS A 138 -7.77 -15.29 -0.74
CA HIS A 138 -6.93 -16.19 -1.54
C HIS A 138 -6.63 -17.51 -0.82
N GLY A 139 -6.26 -18.54 -1.59
CA GLY A 139 -5.81 -19.82 -1.06
C GLY A 139 -4.30 -19.91 -0.91
N ALA A 140 -3.82 -21.11 -0.58
CA ALA A 140 -2.39 -21.41 -0.43
C ALA A 140 -1.59 -21.05 -1.69
N SER A 141 -0.42 -20.46 -1.49
CA SER A 141 0.51 -20.08 -2.57
C SER A 141 -0.01 -19.02 -3.54
N VAL A 142 -1.04 -18.27 -3.14
CA VAL A 142 -1.61 -17.15 -3.91
C VAL A 142 -1.41 -15.85 -3.13
N GLU A 143 -1.05 -14.80 -3.83
CA GLU A 143 -0.96 -13.43 -3.28
C GLU A 143 -2.20 -12.62 -3.65
N ALA A 144 -2.46 -11.55 -2.89
CA ALA A 144 -3.59 -10.64 -3.12
C ALA A 144 -3.73 -10.19 -4.59
N GLN A 145 -2.63 -9.82 -5.24
CA GLN A 145 -2.64 -9.39 -6.64
C GLN A 145 -3.01 -10.51 -7.62
N ARG A 146 -2.52 -11.73 -7.37
CA ARG A 146 -2.87 -12.89 -8.20
C ARG A 146 -4.33 -13.26 -8.02
N GLN A 147 -4.85 -13.18 -6.80
CA GLN A 147 -6.26 -13.37 -6.51
C GLN A 147 -7.12 -12.35 -7.26
N ALA A 148 -6.80 -11.06 -7.15
CA ALA A 148 -7.49 -10.01 -7.88
C ALA A 148 -7.38 -10.17 -9.41
N ALA A 149 -6.25 -10.70 -9.91
CA ALA A 149 -6.05 -10.92 -11.35
C ALA A 149 -7.03 -11.94 -11.94
N CYS A 150 -7.54 -12.88 -11.15
CA CYS A 150 -8.51 -13.90 -11.59
C CYS A 150 -9.90 -13.35 -11.90
N TYR A 151 -10.24 -12.15 -11.37
CA TYR A 151 -11.55 -11.56 -11.55
C TYR A 151 -11.59 -10.61 -12.75
N ARG A 152 -12.75 -10.53 -13.40
CA ARG A 152 -13.09 -9.46 -14.32
C ARG A 152 -13.83 -8.37 -13.55
N PRO A 153 -13.70 -7.09 -13.94
CA PRO A 153 -14.54 -6.03 -13.40
C PRO A 153 -16.03 -6.36 -13.53
N THR A 154 -16.79 -6.10 -12.49
CA THR A 154 -18.26 -6.25 -12.47
C THR A 154 -18.93 -4.89 -12.67
N ASP A 155 -20.23 -4.88 -12.94
CA ASP A 155 -20.99 -3.64 -13.10
C ASP A 155 -21.56 -3.14 -11.76
N PHE A 156 -21.49 -3.95 -10.70
CA PHE A 156 -22.23 -3.73 -9.46
C PHE A 156 -21.36 -3.72 -8.18
N ALA A 157 -20.09 -4.08 -8.25
CA ALA A 157 -19.26 -4.20 -7.06
C ALA A 157 -17.79 -3.92 -7.32
N VAL A 158 -17.13 -3.39 -6.29
CA VAL A 158 -15.67 -3.41 -6.14
C VAL A 158 -15.27 -4.77 -5.56
N ILE A 159 -14.22 -5.39 -6.08
CA ILE A 159 -13.66 -6.61 -5.51
C ILE A 159 -12.32 -6.27 -4.86
N VAL A 160 -12.13 -6.67 -3.61
CA VAL A 160 -10.89 -6.47 -2.88
C VAL A 160 -10.32 -7.79 -2.39
N ALA A 161 -8.99 -7.92 -2.46
CA ALA A 161 -8.28 -9.09 -2.01
C ALA A 161 -7.20 -8.67 -0.99
N PRO A 162 -7.33 -9.05 0.30
CA PRO A 162 -6.35 -8.80 1.35
C PRO A 162 -5.13 -9.72 1.22
N THR A 163 -4.09 -9.46 2.03
CA THR A 163 -2.81 -10.18 1.97
C THR A 163 -2.69 -11.37 2.91
N ASN A 164 -3.59 -11.48 3.90
CA ASN A 164 -3.42 -12.38 5.05
C ASN A 164 -2.19 -12.01 5.92
N ARG A 165 -1.69 -10.78 5.82
CA ARG A 165 -0.48 -10.26 6.49
C ARG A 165 0.78 -11.09 6.33
N ARG A 166 0.78 -12.06 5.44
CA ARG A 166 1.94 -12.90 5.13
C ARG A 166 1.87 -13.41 3.69
N PRO A 167 3.02 -13.52 3.02
CA PRO A 167 3.08 -14.13 1.72
C PRO A 167 2.58 -15.58 1.77
N PHE A 168 1.75 -15.95 0.79
CA PHE A 168 1.28 -17.33 0.60
C PHE A 168 0.50 -17.92 1.80
N GLY A 169 -0.01 -17.10 2.70
CA GLY A 169 -0.93 -17.55 3.75
C GLY A 169 -2.21 -18.13 3.15
N PHE A 170 -2.77 -19.15 3.80
CA PHE A 170 -3.97 -19.83 3.29
C PHE A 170 -5.08 -20.03 4.30
N ASP A 171 -4.76 -19.89 5.56
CA ASP A 171 -5.72 -19.90 6.66
C ASP A 171 -6.09 -18.45 7.01
N TRP A 172 -7.37 -18.19 7.08
CA TRP A 172 -7.90 -16.88 7.47
C TRP A 172 -8.32 -16.92 8.93
N GLU A 173 -7.41 -17.41 9.76
CA GLU A 173 -7.50 -17.43 11.21
C GLU A 173 -6.55 -16.38 11.80
N ASP A 174 -6.69 -16.07 13.09
CA ASP A 174 -5.85 -15.11 13.82
C ASP A 174 -5.60 -13.81 13.03
N TRP A 175 -4.37 -13.52 12.70
CA TRP A 175 -3.96 -12.32 11.97
C TRP A 175 -4.59 -12.19 10.58
N GLY A 176 -4.78 -13.31 9.86
CA GLY A 176 -5.42 -13.30 8.57
C GLY A 176 -6.89 -12.90 8.65
N ARG A 177 -7.60 -13.34 9.68
CA ARG A 177 -8.98 -12.93 9.94
C ARG A 177 -9.08 -11.44 10.21
N TRP A 178 -8.20 -10.90 11.05
CA TRP A 178 -8.20 -9.47 11.36
C TRP A 178 -7.83 -8.61 10.15
N ASP A 179 -6.86 -9.05 9.35
CA ASP A 179 -6.51 -8.41 8.07
C ASP A 179 -7.72 -8.35 7.13
N ALA A 180 -8.46 -9.45 6.99
CA ALA A 180 -9.62 -9.51 6.13
C ALA A 180 -10.73 -8.55 6.56
N ILE A 181 -11.02 -8.47 7.88
CA ILE A 181 -12.03 -7.58 8.44
C ILE A 181 -11.59 -6.12 8.28
N GLU A 182 -10.34 -5.80 8.59
CA GLU A 182 -9.79 -4.45 8.47
C GLU A 182 -9.83 -3.95 7.02
N VAL A 183 -9.45 -4.81 6.05
CA VAL A 183 -9.57 -4.49 4.62
C VAL A 183 -11.02 -4.27 4.20
N LEU A 184 -11.96 -5.07 4.69
CA LEU A 184 -13.39 -4.89 4.41
C LEU A 184 -13.86 -3.51 4.89
N ASP A 185 -13.54 -3.15 6.12
CA ASP A 185 -13.92 -1.86 6.71
C ASP A 185 -13.26 -0.68 5.99
N HIS A 186 -11.94 -0.77 5.74
CA HIS A 186 -11.21 0.28 5.04
C HIS A 186 -11.73 0.47 3.61
N ALA A 187 -11.94 -0.61 2.86
CA ALA A 187 -12.47 -0.56 1.50
C ALA A 187 -13.92 -0.04 1.47
N GLY A 188 -14.75 -0.46 2.44
CA GLY A 188 -16.12 0.02 2.59
C GLY A 188 -16.18 1.55 2.73
N ARG A 189 -15.36 2.10 3.63
CA ARG A 189 -15.24 3.56 3.80
C ARG A 189 -14.70 4.25 2.55
N ARG A 190 -13.65 3.69 1.94
CA ARG A 190 -12.96 4.30 0.79
C ARG A 190 -13.82 4.37 -0.47
N PHE A 191 -14.60 3.33 -0.73
CA PHE A 191 -15.43 3.23 -1.93
C PHE A 191 -16.89 3.64 -1.70
N GLY A 192 -17.26 3.98 -0.46
CA GLY A 192 -18.62 4.39 -0.11
C GLY A 192 -19.64 3.27 -0.37
N THR A 193 -19.29 2.02 -0.09
CA THR A 193 -20.13 0.87 -0.38
C THR A 193 -21.27 0.73 0.61
N ASP A 194 -22.44 0.24 0.15
CA ASP A 194 -23.57 -0.07 1.03
C ASP A 194 -23.22 -1.29 1.92
N PRO A 195 -23.22 -1.15 3.27
CA PRO A 195 -22.95 -2.27 4.19
C PRO A 195 -23.89 -3.46 4.02
N ARG A 196 -25.08 -3.26 3.44
CA ARG A 196 -26.03 -4.33 3.16
C ARG A 196 -25.69 -5.14 1.90
N ARG A 197 -24.68 -4.73 1.16
CA ARG A 197 -24.21 -5.32 -0.10
C ARG A 197 -22.74 -5.76 -0.02
N GLN A 198 -22.32 -6.19 1.16
CA GLN A 198 -21.01 -6.73 1.47
C GLN A 198 -21.08 -8.24 1.69
#